data_caaf3b65eadd01945a261ac10542b32c
#
_entry.id   caaf3b65eadd01945a261ac10542b32c
#
_cell.length_a   1.000
_cell.length_b   1.000
_cell.length_c   1.000
_cell.angle_alpha   90.00
_cell.angle_beta   90.00
_cell.angle_gamma   90.00
#
_symmetry.space_group_name_H-M   'P 1'
#
loop_
_entity.id
_entity.type
_entity.pdbx_description
1 polymer ?
#
loop_
_entity_poly.entity_id
_entity_poly.type
_entity_poly.pdbx_seq_one_letter_code
_entity_poly.pdbx_strand_id
1 'polypeptide(L)'
;MSSPSESAVGNEPPRNQKVSLYADHNKAYPRYLNKGLFRQLKWAAMAVLLAFYWLAPWLRWDRGLGAPDQAILVDLPGRRAYFFFIEIWPQEVYYLTGLLIIAALGLFFVSALLGRVWCGFACWQTVYTDLYVWIEQRFEGDRNRRIALDKEPWSLAKLGRKAGKQISWVLLSLAIGYGFVLYFDNASTVTHDLFTGQASSALYGVVLLMSAFPYLLAGYAREQVCIYMCPYSRFQSAMFDEHSLIVSYEAWRGEPRGRLQGGIQGRTPEQVFAGRGDCVDCKMCVQVCPTGIDIRDGSQLACIGCALCVDACNAVMDRFGRPRGLISYDSSANQAGRSRGEAEAHTKLWRPRTFVYLTVIGLVATVMVYTFATRKTFDLNVLHERSPVYVELSGNRIRNGFTIRILNMVRGEGHFKLALDGVKDATMAVIGVDGEGMKEVELNVTGDSVGTFHLFVTAPSSSLNDKRMDLKMTVTNLDTGKTESHTNIFAGPDQ
;
A
#
# COMPACT_ATOMS: atom_id res chain seq x y z
N MET A 1 4.40 -60.26 -34.14
CA MET A 1 4.14 -59.63 -32.84
C MET A 1 5.15 -58.44 -32.72
N SER A 2 4.78 -57.30 -33.21
CA SER A 2 5.57 -56.07 -33.21
C SER A 2 4.78 -55.03 -32.43
N SER A 3 5.32 -54.61 -31.31
CA SER A 3 4.79 -53.56 -30.44
C SER A 3 4.88 -52.16 -31.11
N PRO A 4 3.89 -51.28 -30.92
CA PRO A 4 3.97 -49.93 -31.42
C PRO A 4 4.86 -49.08 -30.49
N SER A 5 5.78 -48.36 -31.11
CA SER A 5 6.62 -47.37 -30.45
C SER A 5 5.82 -46.15 -29.99
N GLU A 6 5.81 -45.90 -28.69
CA GLU A 6 5.40 -44.65 -28.07
C GLU A 6 6.32 -43.53 -28.53
N SER A 7 5.82 -42.68 -29.39
CA SER A 7 6.44 -41.38 -29.67
C SER A 7 5.99 -40.37 -28.59
N ALA A 8 6.79 -40.28 -27.54
CA ALA A 8 6.70 -39.19 -26.57
C ALA A 8 6.96 -37.86 -27.29
N VAL A 9 5.91 -37.07 -27.53
CA VAL A 9 6.03 -35.68 -27.94
C VAL A 9 6.50 -34.89 -26.71
N GLY A 10 7.81 -34.80 -26.57
CA GLY A 10 8.46 -33.93 -25.61
C GLY A 10 8.28 -32.47 -26.06
N ASN A 11 7.44 -31.73 -25.35
CA ASN A 11 7.42 -30.26 -25.42
C ASN A 11 8.64 -29.73 -24.66
N GLU A 12 9.83 -29.89 -25.21
CA GLU A 12 10.98 -29.07 -24.80
C GLU A 12 10.80 -27.66 -25.40
N PRO A 13 10.88 -26.60 -24.59
CA PRO A 13 10.90 -25.26 -25.14
C PRO A 13 12.16 -25.09 -26.00
N PRO A 14 12.10 -24.30 -27.09
CA PRO A 14 13.22 -24.16 -28.01
C PRO A 14 14.47 -23.66 -27.28
N ARG A 15 15.51 -24.48 -27.28
CA ARG A 15 16.77 -24.37 -26.53
C ARG A 15 17.68 -23.20 -26.93
N ASN A 16 17.22 -22.25 -27.76
CA ASN A 16 18.04 -21.15 -28.31
C ASN A 16 17.35 -19.77 -28.26
N GLN A 17 16.51 -19.50 -27.28
CA GLN A 17 16.29 -18.10 -26.96
C GLN A 17 17.47 -17.62 -26.11
N LYS A 18 18.40 -16.85 -26.72
CA LYS A 18 19.32 -16.00 -25.99
C LYS A 18 18.46 -15.18 -25.03
N VAL A 19 18.50 -15.53 -23.75
CA VAL A 19 17.94 -14.68 -22.69
C VAL A 19 18.84 -13.45 -22.66
N SER A 20 18.52 -12.48 -23.52
CA SER A 20 19.09 -11.16 -23.42
C SER A 20 18.55 -10.59 -22.12
N LEU A 21 19.42 -10.39 -21.14
CA LEU A 21 19.09 -9.67 -19.89
C LEU A 21 18.60 -8.24 -20.17
N TYR A 22 18.90 -7.74 -21.37
CA TYR A 22 18.44 -6.48 -21.96
C TYR A 22 17.80 -6.82 -23.31
N ALA A 23 16.53 -7.25 -23.30
CA ALA A 23 15.79 -7.35 -24.54
C ALA A 23 15.71 -5.95 -25.17
N ASP A 24 15.97 -5.84 -26.48
CA ASP A 24 15.72 -4.62 -27.23
C ASP A 24 14.27 -4.20 -27.03
N HIS A 25 14.05 -3.25 -26.13
CA HIS A 25 12.70 -2.77 -25.82
C HIS A 25 12.23 -1.86 -26.96
N ASN A 26 11.57 -2.47 -27.91
CA ASN A 26 10.71 -1.71 -28.78
C ASN A 26 9.64 -1.03 -27.93
N LYS A 27 9.63 0.30 -27.94
CA LYS A 27 8.63 1.13 -27.26
C LYS A 27 7.24 0.55 -27.51
N ALA A 28 6.53 0.15 -26.46
CA ALA A 28 5.18 -0.34 -26.56
C ALA A 28 4.23 0.81 -26.97
N TYR A 29 3.49 0.61 -28.05
CA TYR A 29 2.43 1.51 -28.48
C TYR A 29 1.09 0.80 -28.27
N PRO A 30 0.54 0.81 -27.05
CA PRO A 30 -0.70 0.11 -26.79
C PRO A 30 -1.85 0.79 -27.55
N ARG A 31 -2.69 -0.05 -28.21
CA ARG A 31 -3.94 0.39 -28.79
C ARG A 31 -4.96 0.57 -27.67
N TYR A 32 -5.64 1.69 -27.67
CA TYR A 32 -6.64 1.98 -26.66
C TYR A 32 -7.98 1.33 -27.00
N LEU A 33 -8.54 0.55 -26.07
CA LEU A 33 -9.89 -0.01 -26.20
C LEU A 33 -10.91 0.91 -25.53
N ASN A 34 -11.98 1.23 -26.24
CA ASN A 34 -13.08 2.03 -25.71
C ASN A 34 -14.22 1.18 -25.14
N LYS A 35 -14.31 -0.10 -25.52
CA LYS A 35 -15.39 -1.02 -25.16
C LYS A 35 -14.81 -2.36 -24.71
N GLY A 36 -15.51 -3.04 -23.81
CA GLY A 36 -15.15 -4.32 -23.24
C GLY A 36 -15.43 -4.37 -21.75
N LEU A 37 -15.67 -5.56 -21.20
CA LEU A 37 -15.98 -5.74 -19.78
C LEU A 37 -14.78 -5.33 -18.89
N PHE A 38 -13.60 -5.86 -19.19
CA PHE A 38 -12.40 -5.57 -18.42
C PHE A 38 -11.95 -4.12 -18.56
N ARG A 39 -12.19 -3.51 -19.73
CA ARG A 39 -11.95 -2.08 -19.93
C ARG A 39 -12.87 -1.24 -19.05
N GLN A 40 -14.14 -1.57 -18.95
CA GLN A 40 -15.10 -0.87 -18.08
C GLN A 40 -14.75 -1.05 -16.60
N LEU A 41 -14.43 -2.29 -16.18
CA LEU A 41 -13.99 -2.56 -14.81
C LEU A 41 -12.72 -1.76 -14.44
N LYS A 42 -11.78 -1.65 -15.38
CA LYS A 42 -10.57 -0.85 -15.18
C LYS A 42 -10.89 0.63 -15.03
N TRP A 43 -11.82 1.17 -15.82
CA TRP A 43 -12.27 2.55 -15.66
C TRP A 43 -13.00 2.78 -14.35
N ALA A 44 -13.86 1.85 -13.94
CA ALA A 44 -14.55 1.93 -12.65
C ALA A 44 -13.58 1.88 -11.46
N ALA A 45 -12.64 0.93 -11.47
CA ALA A 45 -11.60 0.85 -10.43
C ALA A 45 -10.78 2.13 -10.36
N MET A 46 -10.34 2.66 -11.51
CA MET A 46 -9.59 3.91 -11.59
C MET A 46 -10.40 5.10 -11.05
N ALA A 47 -11.68 5.21 -11.43
CA ALA A 47 -12.54 6.29 -10.95
C ALA A 47 -12.72 6.24 -9.42
N VAL A 48 -12.94 5.06 -8.84
CA VAL A 48 -13.07 4.88 -7.39
C VAL A 48 -11.78 5.23 -6.67
N LEU A 49 -10.63 4.73 -7.15
CA LEU A 49 -9.33 4.98 -6.52
C LEU A 49 -8.94 6.45 -6.61
N LEU A 50 -9.17 7.11 -7.74
CA LEU A 50 -8.89 8.54 -7.90
C LEU A 50 -9.87 9.40 -7.11
N ALA A 51 -11.15 9.04 -7.06
CA ALA A 51 -12.13 9.73 -6.22
C ALA A 51 -11.72 9.66 -4.75
N PHE A 52 -11.33 8.48 -4.25
CA PHE A 52 -10.81 8.36 -2.90
C PHE A 52 -9.56 9.21 -2.69
N TYR A 53 -8.59 9.14 -3.59
CA TYR A 53 -7.35 9.92 -3.50
C TYR A 53 -7.58 11.43 -3.44
N TRP A 54 -8.52 11.95 -4.24
CA TRP A 54 -8.78 13.38 -4.32
C TRP A 54 -9.75 13.90 -3.28
N LEU A 55 -10.74 13.09 -2.87
CA LEU A 55 -11.81 13.54 -1.99
C LEU A 55 -11.50 13.28 -0.51
N ALA A 56 -10.73 12.25 -0.19
CA ALA A 56 -10.48 11.88 1.21
C ALA A 56 -9.85 12.99 2.06
N PRO A 57 -8.91 13.84 1.58
CA PRO A 57 -8.37 14.94 2.38
C PRO A 57 -9.39 16.04 2.70
N TRP A 58 -10.49 16.11 1.94
CA TRP A 58 -11.55 17.10 2.13
C TRP A 58 -12.66 16.64 3.06
N LEU A 59 -12.66 15.36 3.45
CA LEU A 59 -13.60 14.85 4.43
C LEU A 59 -13.30 15.47 5.80
N ARG A 60 -14.36 15.94 6.46
CA ARG A 60 -14.26 16.52 7.80
C ARG A 60 -14.84 15.56 8.82
N TRP A 61 -14.19 15.47 9.96
CA TRP A 61 -14.60 14.64 11.09
C TRP A 61 -14.38 15.42 12.39
N ASP A 62 -15.44 15.75 13.07
CA ASP A 62 -15.36 16.47 14.34
C ASP A 62 -14.77 15.54 15.42
N ARG A 63 -13.64 15.95 15.99
CA ARG A 63 -12.94 15.26 17.09
C ARG A 63 -12.98 16.05 18.39
N GLY A 64 -13.73 17.16 18.43
CA GLY A 64 -13.77 18.09 19.57
C GLY A 64 -12.72 19.18 19.52
N LEU A 65 -12.70 20.04 20.54
CA LEU A 65 -11.85 21.22 20.61
C LEU A 65 -10.36 20.86 20.57
N GLY A 66 -9.59 21.63 19.80
CA GLY A 66 -8.14 21.51 19.74
C GLY A 66 -7.60 20.44 18.79
N ALA A 67 -8.47 19.65 18.11
CA ALA A 67 -8.04 18.66 17.13
C ALA A 67 -8.30 19.12 15.69
N PRO A 68 -7.45 18.71 14.73
CA PRO A 68 -7.74 18.95 13.33
C PRO A 68 -9.03 18.22 12.91
N ASP A 69 -9.86 18.92 12.13
CA ASP A 69 -11.14 18.40 11.63
C ASP A 69 -11.02 17.55 10.37
N GLN A 70 -9.84 17.47 9.76
CA GLN A 70 -9.60 16.65 8.57
C GLN A 70 -9.66 15.16 8.92
N ALA A 71 -10.53 14.40 8.23
CA ALA A 71 -10.79 13.00 8.55
C ALA A 71 -9.56 12.10 8.43
N ILE A 72 -8.73 12.33 7.41
CA ILE A 72 -7.46 11.61 7.18
C ILE A 72 -6.34 12.64 7.12
N LEU A 73 -5.46 12.63 8.11
CA LEU A 73 -4.34 13.56 8.23
C LEU A 73 -3.15 12.87 8.89
N VAL A 74 -1.97 13.02 8.31
CA VAL A 74 -0.69 12.62 8.91
C VAL A 74 0.05 13.90 9.32
N ASP A 75 -0.17 14.34 10.54
CA ASP A 75 0.44 15.55 11.09
C ASP A 75 1.89 15.25 11.51
N LEU A 76 2.83 15.57 10.62
CA LEU A 76 4.26 15.36 10.87
C LEU A 76 4.81 16.28 11.97
N PRO A 77 4.49 17.60 12.00
CA PRO A 77 4.89 18.50 13.09
C PRO A 77 4.35 18.05 14.45
N GLY A 78 3.06 17.70 14.53
CA GLY A 78 2.41 17.20 15.75
C GLY A 78 2.76 15.74 16.04
N ARG A 79 3.47 15.05 15.14
CA ARG A 79 3.84 13.63 15.25
C ARG A 79 2.65 12.71 15.50
N ARG A 80 1.54 12.93 14.81
CA ARG A 80 0.29 12.19 14.97
C ARG A 80 -0.30 11.83 13.63
N ALA A 81 -1.08 10.75 13.62
CA ALA A 81 -1.87 10.40 12.45
C ALA A 81 -3.34 10.25 12.85
N TYR A 82 -4.21 10.84 12.04
CA TYR A 82 -5.64 10.88 12.27
C TYR A 82 -6.37 10.11 11.18
N PHE A 83 -7.22 9.16 11.59
CA PHE A 83 -8.06 8.37 10.70
C PHE A 83 -9.48 8.33 11.27
N PHE A 84 -10.35 9.23 10.83
CA PHE A 84 -11.68 9.43 11.35
C PHE A 84 -11.67 9.64 12.89
N PHE A 85 -12.17 8.67 13.66
CA PHE A 85 -12.18 8.70 15.13
C PHE A 85 -10.89 8.15 15.76
N ILE A 86 -9.99 7.59 14.95
CA ILE A 86 -8.73 7.00 15.41
C ILE A 86 -7.65 8.06 15.39
N GLU A 87 -6.97 8.23 16.51
CA GLU A 87 -5.76 9.03 16.65
C GLU A 87 -4.61 8.10 17.03
N ILE A 88 -3.53 8.12 16.26
CA ILE A 88 -2.34 7.28 16.48
C ILE A 88 -1.20 8.18 16.96
N TRP A 89 -0.66 7.83 18.11
CA TRP A 89 0.48 8.49 18.73
C TRP A 89 1.81 7.85 18.31
N PRO A 90 2.97 8.55 18.47
CA PRO A 90 4.27 7.99 18.12
C PRO A 90 4.58 6.68 18.85
N GLN A 91 4.10 6.52 20.09
CA GLN A 91 4.26 5.30 20.89
C GLN A 91 3.46 4.12 20.32
N GLU A 92 2.43 4.41 19.52
CA GLU A 92 1.52 3.43 18.92
C GLU A 92 1.90 3.07 17.47
N VAL A 93 3.11 3.42 17.02
CA VAL A 93 3.60 3.13 15.67
C VAL A 93 3.54 1.64 15.29
N TYR A 94 3.46 0.75 16.27
CA TYR A 94 3.27 -0.69 16.03
C TYR A 94 1.95 -1.02 15.32
N TYR A 95 0.91 -0.16 15.40
CA TYR A 95 -0.30 -0.32 14.59
C TYR A 95 -0.01 -0.15 13.10
N LEU A 96 0.88 0.78 12.73
CA LEU A 96 1.32 0.92 11.36
C LEU A 96 2.01 -0.37 10.87
N THR A 97 2.86 -0.97 11.72
CA THR A 97 3.51 -2.25 11.40
C THR A 97 2.48 -3.36 11.18
N GLY A 98 1.50 -3.48 12.08
CA GLY A 98 0.41 -4.45 11.93
C GLY A 98 -0.41 -4.22 10.65
N LEU A 99 -0.72 -2.97 10.32
CA LEU A 99 -1.43 -2.62 9.08
C LEU A 99 -0.63 -3.00 7.84
N LEU A 100 0.69 -2.74 7.84
CA LEU A 100 1.58 -3.10 6.73
C LEU A 100 1.67 -4.63 6.56
N ILE A 101 1.72 -5.38 7.66
CA ILE A 101 1.69 -6.85 7.62
C ILE A 101 0.37 -7.35 7.01
N ILE A 102 -0.78 -6.82 7.45
CA ILE A 102 -2.10 -7.18 6.90
C ILE A 102 -2.17 -6.81 5.42
N ALA A 103 -1.67 -5.64 5.03
CA ALA A 103 -1.64 -5.21 3.63
C ALA A 103 -0.78 -6.13 2.76
N ALA A 104 0.42 -6.51 3.23
CA ALA A 104 1.30 -7.43 2.52
C ALA A 104 0.70 -8.84 2.38
N LEU A 105 0.17 -9.39 3.48
CA LEU A 105 -0.50 -10.70 3.47
C LEU A 105 -1.77 -10.68 2.62
N GLY A 106 -2.56 -9.61 2.68
CA GLY A 106 -3.74 -9.39 1.84
C GLY A 106 -3.38 -9.35 0.36
N LEU A 107 -2.29 -8.66 0.02
CA LEU A 107 -1.79 -8.60 -1.35
C LEU A 107 -1.34 -9.98 -1.86
N PHE A 108 -0.65 -10.77 -1.01
CA PHE A 108 -0.26 -12.14 -1.35
C PHE A 108 -1.47 -13.06 -1.46
N PHE A 109 -2.44 -12.91 -0.58
CA PHE A 109 -3.69 -13.66 -0.61
C PHE A 109 -4.48 -13.42 -1.90
N VAL A 110 -4.67 -12.14 -2.26
CA VAL A 110 -5.33 -11.75 -3.52
C VAL A 110 -4.57 -12.31 -4.72
N SER A 111 -3.23 -12.29 -4.70
CA SER A 111 -2.42 -12.82 -5.79
C SER A 111 -2.50 -14.36 -5.90
N ALA A 112 -2.57 -15.05 -4.79
CA ALA A 112 -2.74 -16.51 -4.78
C ALA A 112 -4.10 -16.95 -5.37
N LEU A 113 -5.16 -16.13 -5.20
CA LEU A 113 -6.50 -16.43 -5.73
C LEU A 113 -6.71 -15.90 -7.14
N LEU A 114 -6.46 -14.61 -7.33
CA LEU A 114 -6.84 -13.84 -8.51
C LEU A 114 -5.63 -13.42 -9.37
N GLY A 115 -4.48 -14.03 -9.14
CA GLY A 115 -3.28 -13.71 -9.90
C GLY A 115 -2.89 -12.24 -9.80
N ARG A 116 -2.71 -11.57 -10.94
CA ARG A 116 -2.23 -10.19 -11.01
C ARG A 116 -3.33 -9.13 -11.08
N VAL A 117 -4.50 -9.41 -10.49
CA VAL A 117 -5.62 -8.44 -10.51
C VAL A 117 -5.23 -7.10 -9.89
N TRP A 118 -4.46 -7.11 -8.79
CA TRP A 118 -3.95 -5.87 -8.19
C TRP A 118 -3.13 -5.03 -9.18
N CYS A 119 -2.17 -5.66 -9.87
CA CYS A 119 -1.33 -4.99 -10.85
C CYS A 119 -2.14 -4.45 -12.04
N GLY A 120 -3.19 -5.17 -12.46
CA GLY A 120 -4.02 -4.80 -13.61
C GLY A 120 -4.99 -3.66 -13.33
N PHE A 121 -5.51 -3.53 -12.11
CA PHE A 121 -6.65 -2.67 -11.81
C PHE A 121 -6.41 -1.65 -10.70
N ALA A 122 -5.65 -1.98 -9.66
CA ALA A 122 -5.52 -1.14 -8.47
C ALA A 122 -4.14 -0.53 -8.25
N CYS A 123 -3.08 -1.06 -8.86
CA CYS A 123 -1.72 -0.55 -8.70
C CYS A 123 -1.60 0.89 -9.24
N TRP A 124 -1.00 1.77 -8.46
CA TRP A 124 -0.78 3.19 -8.79
C TRP A 124 -0.10 3.37 -10.14
N GLN A 125 0.96 2.58 -10.40
CA GLN A 125 1.67 2.62 -11.66
C GLN A 125 0.73 2.36 -12.84
N THR A 126 -0.14 1.36 -12.73
CA THR A 126 -1.07 0.98 -13.81
C THR A 126 -2.20 1.99 -13.97
N VAL A 127 -2.73 2.51 -12.87
CA VAL A 127 -3.78 3.55 -12.86
C VAL A 127 -3.28 4.82 -13.54
N TYR A 128 -2.12 5.32 -13.11
CA TYR A 128 -1.56 6.53 -13.71
C TYR A 128 -1.11 6.30 -15.16
N THR A 129 -0.42 5.20 -15.46
CA THR A 129 -0.01 4.90 -16.84
C THR A 129 -1.20 4.89 -17.79
N ASP A 130 -2.37 4.37 -17.36
CA ASP A 130 -3.57 4.33 -18.17
C ASP A 130 -4.13 5.74 -18.46
N LEU A 131 -4.08 6.65 -17.47
CA LEU A 131 -4.43 8.06 -17.66
C LEU A 131 -3.47 8.77 -18.64
N TYR A 132 -2.17 8.54 -18.49
CA TYR A 132 -1.17 9.13 -19.39
C TYR A 132 -1.32 8.63 -20.82
N VAL A 133 -1.60 7.34 -21.00
CA VAL A 133 -1.89 6.76 -22.32
C VAL A 133 -3.19 7.29 -22.90
N TRP A 134 -4.23 7.53 -22.08
CA TRP A 134 -5.48 8.14 -22.51
C TRP A 134 -5.25 9.58 -23.01
N ILE A 135 -4.47 10.40 -22.29
CA ILE A 135 -4.08 11.75 -22.72
C ILE A 135 -3.29 11.67 -24.05
N GLU A 136 -2.31 10.76 -24.13
CA GLU A 136 -1.50 10.56 -25.33
C GLU A 136 -2.38 10.23 -26.54
N GLN A 137 -3.37 9.35 -26.37
CA GLN A 137 -4.32 9.04 -27.42
C GLN A 137 -5.14 10.26 -27.85
N ARG A 138 -5.51 11.12 -26.92
CA ARG A 138 -6.33 12.31 -27.21
C ARG A 138 -5.59 13.32 -28.11
N PHE A 139 -4.29 13.49 -27.91
CA PHE A 139 -3.46 14.43 -28.66
C PHE A 139 -2.80 13.80 -29.90
N GLU A 140 -2.24 12.61 -29.77
CA GLU A 140 -1.45 11.97 -30.83
C GLU A 140 -2.27 10.94 -31.66
N GLY A 141 -3.48 10.57 -31.18
CA GLY A 141 -4.36 9.60 -31.83
C GLY A 141 -4.08 8.15 -31.46
N ASP A 142 -4.71 7.21 -32.18
CA ASP A 142 -4.57 5.77 -31.95
C ASP A 142 -3.16 5.27 -32.32
N ARG A 143 -2.85 4.03 -31.95
CA ARG A 143 -1.57 3.36 -32.12
C ARG A 143 -0.88 3.64 -33.46
N ASN A 144 -1.58 3.39 -34.57
CA ASN A 144 -0.99 3.55 -35.92
C ASN A 144 -0.63 5.00 -36.24
N ARG A 145 -1.46 5.94 -35.77
CA ARG A 145 -1.22 7.38 -35.96
C ARG A 145 -0.02 7.85 -35.08
N ARG A 146 0.13 7.33 -33.88
CA ARG A 146 1.29 7.63 -33.02
C ARG A 146 2.59 7.13 -33.65
N ILE A 147 2.59 5.92 -34.18
CA ILE A 147 3.77 5.35 -34.89
C ILE A 147 4.11 6.20 -36.10
N ALA A 148 3.11 6.61 -36.89
CA ALA A 148 3.33 7.49 -38.04
C ALA A 148 3.87 8.86 -37.61
N LEU A 149 3.24 9.47 -36.59
CA LEU A 149 3.64 10.78 -36.04
C LEU A 149 5.08 10.78 -35.56
N ASP A 150 5.52 9.70 -34.89
CA ASP A 150 6.90 9.61 -34.40
C ASP A 150 7.91 9.56 -35.56
N LYS A 151 7.56 8.96 -36.71
CA LYS A 151 8.39 8.87 -37.90
C LYS A 151 8.36 10.12 -38.79
N GLU A 152 7.31 10.95 -38.68
CA GLU A 152 7.18 12.19 -39.47
C GLU A 152 8.31 13.19 -39.10
N PRO A 153 8.76 14.01 -40.05
CA PRO A 153 9.67 15.12 -39.78
C PRO A 153 9.00 16.15 -38.84
N TRP A 154 9.80 16.97 -38.21
CA TRP A 154 9.27 18.03 -37.32
C TRP A 154 8.47 19.05 -38.12
N SER A 155 7.26 19.32 -37.69
CA SER A 155 6.34 20.33 -38.21
C SER A 155 5.63 21.04 -37.07
N LEU A 156 5.05 22.21 -37.30
CA LEU A 156 4.27 22.94 -36.30
C LEU A 156 3.08 22.09 -35.78
N ALA A 157 2.44 21.32 -36.65
CA ALA A 157 1.36 20.41 -36.25
C ALA A 157 1.87 19.28 -35.32
N LYS A 158 3.02 18.69 -35.63
CA LYS A 158 3.67 17.69 -34.78
C LYS A 158 4.07 18.30 -33.44
N LEU A 159 4.68 19.50 -33.45
CA LEU A 159 5.09 20.23 -32.25
C LEU A 159 3.86 20.52 -31.37
N GLY A 160 2.76 21.03 -31.93
CA GLY A 160 1.54 21.33 -31.18
C GLY A 160 0.94 20.08 -30.51
N ARG A 161 0.89 18.92 -31.18
CA ARG A 161 0.40 17.67 -30.59
C ARG A 161 1.33 17.16 -29.47
N LYS A 162 2.64 17.20 -29.70
CA LYS A 162 3.62 16.79 -28.67
C LYS A 162 3.60 17.73 -27.49
N ALA A 163 3.55 19.04 -27.70
CA ALA A 163 3.46 20.05 -26.65
C ALA A 163 2.15 19.89 -25.84
N GLY A 164 1.00 19.76 -26.51
CA GLY A 164 -0.28 19.55 -25.82
C GLY A 164 -0.29 18.32 -24.94
N LYS A 165 0.26 17.19 -25.43
CA LYS A 165 0.47 15.99 -24.60
C LYS A 165 1.35 16.30 -23.38
N GLN A 166 2.51 16.92 -23.58
CA GLN A 166 3.47 17.17 -22.49
C GLN A 166 2.91 18.13 -21.45
N ILE A 167 2.25 19.20 -21.87
CA ILE A 167 1.60 20.15 -20.96
C ILE A 167 0.55 19.41 -20.12
N SER A 168 -0.32 18.61 -20.74
CA SER A 168 -1.34 17.84 -20.01
C SER A 168 -0.72 16.82 -19.05
N TRP A 169 0.39 16.19 -19.41
CA TRP A 169 1.11 15.29 -18.51
C TRP A 169 1.71 16.01 -17.30
N VAL A 170 2.31 17.19 -17.53
CA VAL A 170 2.85 18.03 -16.44
C VAL A 170 1.72 18.48 -15.51
N LEU A 171 0.61 18.98 -16.06
CA LEU A 171 -0.54 19.39 -15.25
C LEU A 171 -1.12 18.25 -14.42
N LEU A 172 -1.29 17.06 -15.02
CA LEU A 172 -1.73 15.87 -14.29
C LEU A 172 -0.74 15.48 -13.18
N SER A 173 0.56 15.53 -13.47
CA SER A 173 1.61 15.23 -12.49
C SER A 173 1.57 16.22 -11.32
N LEU A 174 1.49 17.53 -11.62
CA LEU A 174 1.37 18.56 -10.58
C LEU A 174 0.11 18.37 -9.74
N ALA A 175 -1.00 18.03 -10.38
CA ALA A 175 -2.21 17.70 -9.67
C ALA A 175 -2.01 16.51 -8.72
N ILE A 176 -1.37 15.43 -9.16
CA ILE A 176 -1.07 14.26 -8.32
C ILE A 176 -0.14 14.65 -7.15
N GLY A 177 0.93 15.41 -7.40
CA GLY A 177 1.83 15.88 -6.34
C GLY A 177 1.14 16.81 -5.33
N TYR A 178 0.26 17.69 -5.82
CA TYR A 178 -0.61 18.51 -4.97
C TYR A 178 -1.54 17.64 -4.10
N GLY A 179 -2.24 16.67 -4.70
CA GLY A 179 -3.11 15.77 -3.95
C GLY A 179 -2.39 15.00 -2.85
N PHE A 180 -1.11 14.67 -3.04
CA PHE A 180 -0.29 13.99 -2.04
C PHE A 180 -0.09 14.86 -0.78
N VAL A 181 0.27 16.12 -0.93
CA VAL A 181 0.56 16.99 0.22
C VAL A 181 -0.66 17.32 1.06
N LEU A 182 -1.88 17.21 0.50
CA LEU A 182 -3.12 17.41 1.24
C LEU A 182 -3.35 16.40 2.38
N TYR A 183 -2.63 15.29 2.39
CA TYR A 183 -2.68 14.30 3.47
C TYR A 183 -1.78 14.64 4.65
N PHE A 184 -0.87 15.62 4.52
CA PHE A 184 0.16 15.92 5.52
C PHE A 184 -0.03 17.25 6.23
N ASP A 185 -0.99 18.04 5.78
CA ASP A 185 -1.36 19.30 6.42
C ASP A 185 -2.82 19.61 6.09
N ASN A 186 -3.39 20.64 6.71
CA ASN A 186 -4.78 21.04 6.48
C ASN A 186 -5.02 21.38 5.00
N ALA A 187 -5.89 20.59 4.36
CA ALA A 187 -6.13 20.68 2.91
C ALA A 187 -6.56 22.08 2.45
N SER A 188 -7.36 22.81 3.24
CA SER A 188 -7.80 24.16 2.88
C SER A 188 -6.66 25.17 2.99
N THR A 189 -5.85 25.11 4.04
CA THR A 189 -4.69 25.99 4.25
C THR A 189 -3.64 25.75 3.17
N VAL A 190 -3.25 24.48 2.94
CA VAL A 190 -2.29 24.11 1.88
C VAL A 190 -2.74 24.61 0.52
N THR A 191 -4.03 24.44 0.20
CA THR A 191 -4.58 24.91 -1.07
C THR A 191 -4.47 26.41 -1.20
N HIS A 192 -4.93 27.16 -0.18
CA HIS A 192 -4.85 28.62 -0.18
C HIS A 192 -3.41 29.08 -0.38
N ASP A 193 -2.48 28.57 0.44
CA ASP A 193 -1.09 29.03 0.45
C ASP A 193 -0.36 28.70 -0.85
N LEU A 194 -0.59 27.51 -1.44
CA LEU A 194 0.01 27.16 -2.72
C LEU A 194 -0.47 28.06 -3.86
N PHE A 195 -1.77 28.38 -3.92
CA PHE A 195 -2.33 29.17 -5.02
C PHE A 195 -2.15 30.68 -4.83
N THR A 196 -1.95 31.16 -3.59
CA THR A 196 -1.64 32.59 -3.30
C THR A 196 -0.14 32.89 -3.27
N GLY A 197 0.72 31.89 -3.39
CA GLY A 197 2.17 32.08 -3.33
C GLY A 197 2.72 32.26 -1.91
N GLN A 198 1.94 31.93 -0.87
CA GLN A 198 2.33 32.07 0.54
C GLN A 198 2.94 30.77 1.11
N ALA A 199 2.93 29.70 0.35
CA ALA A 199 3.49 28.41 0.76
C ALA A 199 5.02 28.49 0.95
N SER A 200 5.54 27.70 1.88
CA SER A 200 6.97 27.58 2.08
C SER A 200 7.68 26.98 0.86
N SER A 201 8.95 27.34 0.66
CA SER A 201 9.78 26.76 -0.41
C SER A 201 9.89 25.23 -0.28
N ALA A 202 9.87 24.70 0.95
CA ALA A 202 9.86 23.27 1.21
C ALA A 202 8.58 22.60 0.67
N LEU A 203 7.42 23.22 0.88
CA LEU A 203 6.14 22.68 0.39
C LEU A 203 6.10 22.63 -1.14
N TYR A 204 6.55 23.72 -1.83
CA TYR A 204 6.71 23.69 -3.28
C TYR A 204 7.68 22.59 -3.74
N GLY A 205 8.80 22.41 -3.03
CA GLY A 205 9.78 21.37 -3.30
C GLY A 205 9.20 19.98 -3.21
N VAL A 206 8.38 19.70 -2.18
CA VAL A 206 7.70 18.39 -2.01
C VAL A 206 6.67 18.16 -3.12
N VAL A 207 5.86 19.18 -3.46
CA VAL A 207 4.89 19.07 -4.57
C VAL A 207 5.60 18.73 -5.87
N LEU A 208 6.69 19.43 -6.21
CA LEU A 208 7.47 19.18 -7.43
C LEU A 208 8.10 17.80 -7.42
N LEU A 209 8.69 17.39 -6.30
CA LEU A 209 9.29 16.05 -6.14
C LEU A 209 8.24 14.96 -6.34
N MET A 210 7.10 15.07 -5.66
CA MET A 210 6.00 14.08 -5.78
C MET A 210 5.35 14.07 -7.16
N SER A 211 5.39 15.20 -7.87
CA SER A 211 4.93 15.29 -9.26
C SER A 211 5.92 14.65 -10.25
N ALA A 212 7.21 14.67 -9.96
CA ALA A 212 8.23 14.08 -10.82
C ALA A 212 8.06 12.56 -10.95
N PHE A 213 7.65 11.86 -9.87
CA PHE A 213 7.46 10.42 -9.89
C PHE A 213 6.43 9.97 -10.93
N PRO A 214 5.15 10.39 -10.93
CA PRO A 214 4.20 9.96 -11.93
C PRO A 214 4.58 10.44 -13.34
N TYR A 215 5.17 11.62 -13.48
CA TYR A 215 5.66 12.09 -14.78
C TYR A 215 6.71 11.17 -15.38
N LEU A 216 7.71 10.78 -14.61
CA LEU A 216 8.79 9.91 -15.08
C LEU A 216 8.36 8.45 -15.16
N LEU A 217 7.71 7.91 -14.12
CA LEU A 217 7.41 6.49 -14.03
C LEU A 217 6.19 6.11 -14.88
N ALA A 218 5.10 6.87 -14.85
CA ALA A 218 3.91 6.58 -15.65
C ALA A 218 3.95 7.16 -17.05
N GLY A 219 4.59 8.30 -17.25
CA GLY A 219 4.74 8.94 -18.56
C GLY A 219 5.80 8.27 -19.44
N TYR A 220 7.01 8.07 -18.94
CA TYR A 220 8.15 7.57 -19.71
C TYR A 220 8.49 6.11 -19.45
N ALA A 221 8.69 5.72 -18.18
CA ALA A 221 9.14 4.38 -17.85
C ALA A 221 8.05 3.31 -18.01
N ARG A 222 6.78 3.64 -17.77
CA ARG A 222 5.59 2.80 -18.01
C ARG A 222 5.78 1.34 -17.63
N GLU A 223 5.77 0.46 -18.64
CA GLU A 223 5.94 -0.99 -18.51
C GLU A 223 7.30 -1.40 -17.94
N GLN A 224 8.34 -0.57 -18.11
CA GLN A 224 9.67 -0.84 -17.59
C GLN A 224 9.66 -0.94 -16.05
N VAL A 225 8.82 -0.12 -15.40
CA VAL A 225 8.62 -0.18 -13.96
C VAL A 225 8.13 -1.57 -13.53
N CYS A 226 7.11 -2.09 -14.23
CA CYS A 226 6.52 -3.40 -13.92
C CYS A 226 7.45 -4.57 -14.24
N ILE A 227 8.26 -4.45 -15.29
CA ILE A 227 9.12 -5.54 -15.79
C ILE A 227 10.45 -5.61 -15.02
N TYR A 228 11.08 -4.44 -14.73
CA TYR A 228 12.44 -4.40 -14.20
C TYR A 228 12.57 -3.83 -12.81
N MET A 229 11.80 -2.80 -12.46
CA MET A 229 11.96 -2.06 -11.21
C MET A 229 11.13 -2.64 -10.06
N CYS A 230 9.94 -3.18 -10.35
CA CYS A 230 9.03 -3.63 -9.30
C CYS A 230 9.40 -5.04 -8.80
N PRO A 231 9.89 -5.18 -7.55
CA PRO A 231 10.22 -6.49 -7.00
C PRO A 231 8.99 -7.37 -6.84
N TYR A 232 7.83 -6.77 -6.54
CA TYR A 232 6.57 -7.48 -6.34
C TYR A 232 6.15 -8.29 -7.59
N SER A 233 6.42 -7.79 -8.78
CA SER A 233 6.07 -8.50 -10.02
C SER A 233 6.74 -9.88 -10.14
N ARG A 234 7.93 -10.04 -9.55
CA ARG A 234 8.67 -11.31 -9.51
C ARG A 234 8.20 -12.21 -8.39
N PHE A 235 8.01 -11.68 -7.18
CA PHE A 235 7.48 -12.45 -6.06
C PHE A 235 6.07 -12.99 -6.35
N GLN A 236 5.25 -12.21 -7.02
CA GLN A 236 3.89 -12.58 -7.34
C GLN A 236 3.80 -13.83 -8.22
N SER A 237 4.72 -14.02 -9.16
CA SER A 237 4.73 -15.21 -10.02
C SER A 237 5.02 -16.50 -9.24
N ALA A 238 5.74 -16.43 -8.13
CA ALA A 238 5.98 -17.56 -7.23
C ALA A 238 4.75 -17.90 -6.35
N MET A 239 3.76 -17.00 -6.29
CA MET A 239 2.53 -17.21 -5.52
C MET A 239 1.46 -17.97 -6.32
N PHE A 240 1.60 -18.12 -7.64
CA PHE A 240 0.61 -18.79 -8.47
C PHE A 240 0.70 -20.30 -8.30
N ASP A 241 -0.46 -20.93 -8.38
CA ASP A 241 -0.62 -22.37 -8.50
C ASP A 241 -1.57 -22.68 -9.68
N GLU A 242 -1.80 -23.96 -9.94
CA GLU A 242 -2.65 -24.41 -11.06
C GLU A 242 -4.12 -23.97 -10.96
N HIS A 243 -4.56 -23.57 -9.75
CA HIS A 243 -5.91 -23.07 -9.49
C HIS A 243 -5.99 -21.54 -9.39
N SER A 244 -4.87 -20.83 -9.46
CA SER A 244 -4.87 -19.35 -9.47
C SER A 244 -5.43 -18.85 -10.79
N LEU A 245 -6.29 -17.82 -10.70
CA LEU A 245 -6.86 -17.22 -11.90
C LEU A 245 -5.81 -16.33 -12.59
N ILE A 246 -5.53 -16.64 -13.84
CA ILE A 246 -4.58 -15.88 -14.68
C ILE A 246 -5.20 -15.63 -16.05
N VAL A 247 -4.71 -14.59 -16.73
CA VAL A 247 -5.06 -14.38 -18.14
C VAL A 247 -4.25 -15.34 -18.99
N SER A 248 -4.93 -16.15 -19.78
CA SER A 248 -4.29 -17.22 -20.57
C SER A 248 -4.98 -17.45 -21.90
N TYR A 249 -4.25 -18.02 -22.85
CA TYR A 249 -4.69 -18.38 -24.17
C TYR A 249 -4.94 -19.88 -24.28
N GLU A 250 -6.06 -20.28 -24.87
CA GLU A 250 -6.41 -21.68 -25.09
C GLU A 250 -5.77 -22.23 -26.38
N ALA A 251 -4.53 -22.69 -26.27
CA ALA A 251 -3.78 -23.17 -27.44
C ALA A 251 -4.43 -24.35 -28.14
N TRP A 252 -5.04 -25.30 -27.40
CA TRP A 252 -5.73 -26.47 -27.96
C TRP A 252 -6.89 -26.10 -28.89
N ARG A 253 -7.53 -24.95 -28.63
CA ARG A 253 -8.63 -24.42 -29.43
C ARG A 253 -8.13 -23.46 -30.51
N GLY A 254 -7.06 -22.69 -30.25
CA GLY A 254 -6.60 -21.62 -31.10
C GLY A 254 -5.58 -22.01 -32.15
N GLU A 255 -4.92 -23.18 -31.99
CA GLU A 255 -3.91 -23.65 -32.94
C GLU A 255 -4.48 -24.76 -33.88
N PRO A 256 -3.99 -24.89 -35.12
CA PRO A 256 -3.01 -24.04 -35.78
C PRO A 256 -3.59 -22.66 -36.19
N ARG A 257 -2.93 -21.60 -35.73
CA ARG A 257 -3.32 -20.21 -36.04
C ARG A 257 -2.93 -19.80 -37.46
N GLY A 258 -3.71 -18.95 -38.10
CA GLY A 258 -3.37 -18.45 -39.43
C GLY A 258 -4.26 -17.30 -39.91
N ARG A 259 -3.68 -16.42 -40.74
CA ARG A 259 -4.44 -15.29 -41.29
C ARG A 259 -5.55 -15.76 -42.24
N LEU A 260 -6.72 -15.20 -42.08
CA LEU A 260 -7.83 -15.43 -43.04
C LEU A 260 -7.58 -14.63 -44.31
N GLN A 261 -7.39 -15.31 -45.41
CA GLN A 261 -7.32 -14.70 -46.71
C GLN A 261 -8.76 -14.59 -47.28
N GLY A 262 -9.18 -13.38 -47.69
CA GLY A 262 -10.46 -13.16 -48.34
C GLY A 262 -11.70 -12.93 -47.47
N GLY A 263 -11.57 -12.91 -46.13
CA GLY A 263 -12.72 -12.64 -45.24
C GLY A 263 -13.79 -13.75 -45.23
N ILE A 264 -14.96 -13.45 -44.63
CA ILE A 264 -16.09 -14.40 -44.50
C ILE A 264 -17.06 -14.34 -45.71
N GLN A 265 -16.80 -13.51 -46.72
CA GLN A 265 -17.75 -13.27 -47.80
C GLN A 265 -18.29 -14.57 -48.43
N GLY A 266 -19.56 -14.87 -48.16
CA GLY A 266 -20.28 -16.00 -48.73
C GLY A 266 -19.93 -17.39 -48.14
N ARG A 267 -19.17 -17.50 -47.05
CA ARG A 267 -18.81 -18.77 -46.38
C ARG A 267 -19.35 -18.83 -44.99
N THR A 268 -19.75 -20.00 -44.50
CA THR A 268 -20.10 -20.18 -43.11
C THR A 268 -18.81 -20.22 -42.22
N PRO A 269 -18.91 -19.84 -40.93
CA PRO A 269 -17.78 -19.92 -40.04
C PRO A 269 -17.09 -21.29 -40.03
N GLU A 270 -17.86 -22.39 -40.09
CA GLU A 270 -17.31 -23.75 -40.11
C GLU A 270 -16.45 -23.99 -41.35
N GLN A 271 -16.86 -23.50 -42.51
CA GLN A 271 -16.08 -23.60 -43.76
C GLN A 271 -14.80 -22.80 -43.75
N VAL A 272 -14.83 -21.62 -43.09
CA VAL A 272 -13.67 -20.73 -42.96
C VAL A 272 -12.61 -21.30 -42.01
N PHE A 273 -13.04 -22.01 -40.96
CA PHE A 273 -12.18 -22.56 -39.95
C PHE A 273 -11.92 -24.06 -40.10
N ALA A 274 -12.35 -24.71 -41.19
CA ALA A 274 -12.10 -26.12 -41.44
C ALA A 274 -10.58 -26.42 -41.42
N GLY A 275 -10.12 -27.32 -40.49
CA GLY A 275 -8.74 -27.68 -40.33
C GLY A 275 -7.83 -26.61 -39.67
N ARG A 276 -8.43 -25.59 -39.05
CA ARG A 276 -7.73 -24.51 -38.37
C ARG A 276 -8.24 -24.31 -36.94
N GLY A 277 -7.42 -23.73 -36.09
CA GLY A 277 -7.87 -23.21 -34.82
C GLY A 277 -8.62 -21.88 -34.95
N ASP A 278 -9.25 -21.44 -33.87
CA ASP A 278 -10.04 -20.23 -33.80
C ASP A 278 -9.21 -18.92 -33.90
N CYS A 279 -7.88 -19.02 -33.74
CA CYS A 279 -7.02 -17.85 -33.80
C CYS A 279 -6.72 -17.40 -35.24
N VAL A 280 -7.24 -16.25 -35.63
CA VAL A 280 -7.03 -15.64 -36.95
C VAL A 280 -5.73 -14.84 -37.12
N ASP A 281 -4.80 -14.95 -36.21
CA ASP A 281 -3.51 -14.23 -36.18
C ASP A 281 -3.60 -12.71 -36.41
N CYS A 282 -4.64 -12.08 -35.89
CA CYS A 282 -4.86 -10.62 -36.04
C CYS A 282 -3.95 -9.76 -35.18
N LYS A 283 -3.26 -10.36 -34.20
CA LYS A 283 -2.36 -9.70 -33.23
C LYS A 283 -3.02 -8.57 -32.41
N MET A 284 -4.33 -8.53 -32.32
CA MET A 284 -5.04 -7.52 -31.55
C MET A 284 -4.71 -7.65 -30.05
N CYS A 285 -4.60 -8.87 -29.54
CA CYS A 285 -4.19 -9.13 -28.15
C CYS A 285 -2.83 -8.52 -27.79
N VAL A 286 -1.87 -8.56 -28.73
CA VAL A 286 -0.55 -7.93 -28.57
C VAL A 286 -0.65 -6.40 -28.67
N GLN A 287 -1.45 -5.89 -29.61
CA GLN A 287 -1.59 -4.44 -29.83
C GLN A 287 -2.24 -3.71 -28.65
N VAL A 288 -3.19 -4.34 -27.95
CA VAL A 288 -3.87 -3.73 -26.80
C VAL A 288 -3.09 -3.93 -25.50
N CYS A 289 -2.08 -4.78 -25.51
CA CYS A 289 -1.30 -5.09 -24.32
C CYS A 289 -0.47 -3.86 -23.88
N PRO A 290 -0.62 -3.33 -22.66
CA PRO A 290 0.16 -2.21 -22.18
C PRO A 290 1.65 -2.54 -22.03
N THR A 291 1.99 -3.81 -21.80
CA THR A 291 3.37 -4.30 -21.70
C THR A 291 3.90 -4.88 -23.03
N GLY A 292 3.07 -4.93 -24.08
CA GLY A 292 3.48 -5.34 -25.41
C GLY A 292 3.77 -6.84 -25.58
N ILE A 293 3.38 -7.69 -24.63
CA ILE A 293 3.61 -9.15 -24.69
C ILE A 293 2.66 -9.84 -25.68
N ASP A 294 3.07 -10.98 -26.18
CA ASP A 294 2.19 -11.91 -26.90
C ASP A 294 1.69 -13.02 -25.95
N ILE A 295 0.45 -12.88 -25.50
CA ILE A 295 -0.16 -13.84 -24.55
C ILE A 295 -0.31 -15.24 -25.15
N ARG A 296 -0.24 -15.39 -26.48
CA ARG A 296 -0.35 -16.67 -27.17
C ARG A 296 0.88 -17.56 -27.00
N ASP A 297 2.00 -16.96 -26.61
CA ASP A 297 3.24 -17.67 -26.29
C ASP A 297 3.25 -18.18 -24.83
N GLY A 298 2.09 -18.18 -24.17
CA GLY A 298 1.90 -18.66 -22.81
C GLY A 298 1.99 -17.56 -21.75
N SER A 299 2.00 -17.98 -20.48
CA SER A 299 2.09 -17.08 -19.33
C SER A 299 3.49 -16.45 -19.24
N GLN A 300 3.55 -15.12 -19.13
CA GLN A 300 4.79 -14.34 -19.11
C GLN A 300 4.87 -13.46 -17.87
N LEU A 301 6.08 -13.29 -17.32
CA LEU A 301 6.35 -12.44 -16.18
C LEU A 301 5.95 -10.96 -16.39
N ALA A 302 5.98 -10.48 -17.62
CA ALA A 302 5.59 -9.13 -17.96
C ALA A 302 4.07 -8.92 -18.04
N CYS A 303 3.25 -9.99 -17.98
CA CYS A 303 1.79 -9.85 -17.94
C CYS A 303 1.34 -9.24 -16.63
N ILE A 304 0.59 -8.13 -16.66
CA ILE A 304 0.03 -7.46 -15.47
C ILE A 304 -1.40 -7.92 -15.13
N GLY A 305 -1.96 -8.90 -15.83
CA GLY A 305 -3.30 -9.43 -15.56
C GLY A 305 -4.46 -8.45 -15.83
N CYS A 306 -4.28 -7.45 -16.68
CA CYS A 306 -5.30 -6.42 -16.96
C CYS A 306 -6.46 -6.89 -17.85
N ALA A 307 -6.35 -8.08 -18.46
CA ALA A 307 -7.36 -8.74 -19.30
C ALA A 307 -7.87 -7.94 -20.53
N LEU A 308 -7.18 -6.86 -20.95
CA LEU A 308 -7.57 -6.10 -22.16
C LEU A 308 -7.45 -6.96 -23.44
N CYS A 309 -6.56 -7.95 -23.45
CA CYS A 309 -6.45 -8.92 -24.53
C CYS A 309 -7.68 -9.84 -24.64
N VAL A 310 -8.36 -10.12 -23.52
CA VAL A 310 -9.63 -10.86 -23.49
C VAL A 310 -10.71 -10.07 -24.22
N ASP A 311 -10.89 -8.79 -23.87
CA ASP A 311 -11.87 -7.90 -24.53
C ASP A 311 -11.60 -7.78 -26.04
N ALA A 312 -10.33 -7.58 -26.41
CA ALA A 312 -9.93 -7.45 -27.81
C ALA A 312 -10.16 -8.75 -28.60
N CYS A 313 -9.84 -9.90 -28.00
CA CYS A 313 -10.03 -11.20 -28.62
C CYS A 313 -11.52 -11.53 -28.78
N ASN A 314 -12.32 -11.31 -27.73
CA ASN A 314 -13.77 -11.53 -27.79
C ASN A 314 -14.45 -10.69 -28.89
N ALA A 315 -14.04 -9.42 -29.03
CA ALA A 315 -14.55 -8.57 -30.11
C ALA A 315 -14.20 -9.11 -31.49
N VAL A 316 -13.07 -9.78 -31.65
CA VAL A 316 -12.68 -10.47 -32.91
C VAL A 316 -13.48 -11.74 -33.10
N MET A 317 -13.61 -12.56 -32.01
CA MET A 317 -14.40 -13.81 -32.05
C MET A 317 -15.85 -13.54 -32.45
N ASP A 318 -16.49 -12.50 -31.85
CA ASP A 318 -17.86 -12.08 -32.22
C ASP A 318 -17.98 -11.72 -33.71
N ARG A 319 -16.98 -11.00 -34.27
CA ARG A 319 -16.96 -10.61 -35.68
C ARG A 319 -16.91 -11.82 -36.63
N PHE A 320 -16.23 -12.89 -36.17
CA PHE A 320 -16.07 -14.10 -36.97
C PHE A 320 -17.10 -15.20 -36.63
N GLY A 321 -18.07 -14.92 -35.75
CA GLY A 321 -19.09 -15.87 -35.31
C GLY A 321 -18.53 -17.05 -34.55
N ARG A 322 -17.35 -16.89 -33.86
CA ARG A 322 -16.73 -17.93 -33.06
C ARG A 322 -17.04 -17.72 -31.60
N PRO A 323 -17.09 -18.80 -30.79
CA PRO A 323 -17.33 -18.69 -29.36
C PRO A 323 -16.28 -17.81 -28.69
N ARG A 324 -16.69 -16.95 -27.74
CA ARG A 324 -15.80 -16.15 -26.90
C ARG A 324 -14.91 -17.04 -26.04
N GLY A 325 -13.92 -16.44 -25.35
CA GLY A 325 -13.08 -17.12 -24.35
C GLY A 325 -11.86 -17.82 -24.93
N LEU A 326 -11.44 -17.50 -26.16
CA LEU A 326 -10.15 -17.97 -26.69
C LEU A 326 -8.97 -17.45 -25.88
N ILE A 327 -9.09 -16.24 -25.36
CA ILE A 327 -8.27 -15.72 -24.26
C ILE A 327 -9.24 -15.45 -23.11
N SER A 328 -8.94 -16.00 -21.94
CA SER A 328 -9.83 -15.95 -20.78
C SER A 328 -9.05 -15.65 -19.50
N TYR A 329 -9.79 -15.22 -18.48
CA TYR A 329 -9.29 -15.12 -17.12
C TYR A 329 -9.70 -16.37 -16.38
N ASP A 330 -8.80 -17.36 -16.30
CA ASP A 330 -9.09 -18.71 -15.84
C ASP A 330 -7.88 -19.37 -15.20
N SER A 331 -8.06 -20.56 -14.62
CA SER A 331 -7.00 -21.36 -14.01
C SER A 331 -6.37 -22.34 -15.01
N SER A 332 -5.08 -22.65 -14.79
CA SER A 332 -4.38 -23.65 -15.60
C SER A 332 -5.01 -25.04 -15.50
N ALA A 333 -5.57 -25.38 -14.32
CA ALA A 333 -6.28 -26.64 -14.09
C ALA A 333 -7.54 -26.76 -14.97
N ASN A 334 -8.34 -25.68 -15.07
CA ASN A 334 -9.52 -25.64 -15.92
C ASN A 334 -9.17 -25.77 -17.41
N GLN A 335 -8.12 -25.08 -17.83
CA GLN A 335 -7.66 -25.17 -19.23
C GLN A 335 -7.20 -26.60 -19.58
N ALA A 336 -6.42 -27.21 -18.70
CA ALA A 336 -5.99 -28.59 -18.87
C ALA A 336 -7.17 -29.55 -18.89
N GLY A 337 -8.20 -29.34 -18.06
CA GLY A 337 -9.45 -30.12 -18.07
C GLY A 337 -10.20 -29.99 -19.40
N ARG A 338 -10.42 -28.74 -19.87
CA ARG A 338 -11.11 -28.49 -21.17
C ARG A 338 -10.36 -29.08 -22.36
N SER A 339 -9.04 -29.04 -22.35
CA SER A 339 -8.23 -29.67 -23.42
C SER A 339 -8.39 -31.20 -23.50
N ARG A 340 -8.78 -31.83 -22.40
CA ARG A 340 -9.10 -33.27 -22.32
C ARG A 340 -10.58 -33.59 -22.53
N GLY A 341 -11.43 -32.57 -22.77
CA GLY A 341 -12.87 -32.74 -22.89
C GLY A 341 -13.60 -32.97 -21.56
N GLU A 342 -12.95 -32.66 -20.43
CA GLU A 342 -13.57 -32.73 -19.10
C GLU A 342 -14.53 -31.53 -18.92
N ALA A 343 -15.57 -31.73 -18.09
CA ALA A 343 -16.46 -30.63 -17.71
C ALA A 343 -15.67 -29.55 -16.95
N GLU A 344 -16.06 -28.30 -17.10
CA GLU A 344 -15.43 -27.17 -16.40
C GLU A 344 -15.41 -27.46 -14.88
N ALA A 345 -14.22 -27.59 -14.33
CA ALA A 345 -14.05 -27.66 -12.89
C ALA A 345 -14.25 -26.25 -12.32
N HIS A 346 -15.14 -26.11 -11.33
CA HIS A 346 -15.28 -24.84 -10.63
C HIS A 346 -13.94 -24.46 -9.98
N THR A 347 -13.56 -23.20 -10.10
CA THR A 347 -12.37 -22.66 -9.40
C THR A 347 -12.45 -22.96 -7.92
N LYS A 348 -11.52 -23.75 -7.41
CA LYS A 348 -11.46 -24.10 -5.99
C LYS A 348 -10.92 -22.90 -5.20
N LEU A 349 -11.82 -22.03 -4.74
CA LEU A 349 -11.45 -20.88 -3.90
C LEU A 349 -11.02 -21.31 -2.49
N TRP A 350 -11.70 -22.33 -1.96
CA TRP A 350 -11.43 -22.90 -0.62
C TRP A 350 -10.35 -23.98 -0.71
N ARG A 351 -9.12 -23.60 -0.41
CA ARG A 351 -7.93 -24.44 -0.43
C ARG A 351 -7.18 -24.32 0.89
N PRO A 352 -6.35 -25.29 1.30
CA PRO A 352 -5.57 -25.17 2.53
C PRO A 352 -4.78 -23.85 2.61
N ARG A 353 -4.22 -23.40 1.50
CA ARG A 353 -3.49 -22.15 1.39
C ARG A 353 -4.37 -20.92 1.67
N THR A 354 -5.63 -20.91 1.21
CA THR A 354 -6.61 -19.85 1.50
C THR A 354 -6.86 -19.74 3.00
N PHE A 355 -7.05 -20.88 3.68
CA PHE A 355 -7.24 -20.93 5.12
C PHE A 355 -6.02 -20.42 5.88
N VAL A 356 -4.81 -20.77 5.46
CA VAL A 356 -3.57 -20.27 6.09
C VAL A 356 -3.51 -18.74 6.03
N TYR A 357 -3.73 -18.14 4.84
CA TYR A 357 -3.74 -16.67 4.73
C TYR A 357 -4.82 -16.03 5.60
N LEU A 358 -6.05 -16.53 5.54
CA LEU A 358 -7.17 -15.99 6.33
C LEU A 358 -6.90 -16.12 7.84
N THR A 359 -6.35 -17.25 8.29
CA THR A 359 -6.02 -17.45 9.71
C THR A 359 -4.95 -16.48 10.17
N VAL A 360 -3.86 -16.30 9.41
CA VAL A 360 -2.77 -15.39 9.80
C VAL A 360 -3.24 -13.93 9.78
N ILE A 361 -3.97 -13.51 8.74
CA ILE A 361 -4.55 -12.16 8.66
C ILE A 361 -5.53 -11.95 9.82
N GLY A 362 -6.40 -12.91 10.09
CA GLY A 362 -7.36 -12.85 11.19
C GLY A 362 -6.69 -12.77 12.56
N LEU A 363 -5.61 -13.53 12.77
CA LEU A 363 -4.82 -13.47 14.01
C LEU A 363 -4.22 -12.07 14.21
N VAL A 364 -3.53 -11.53 13.20
CA VAL A 364 -2.92 -10.20 13.28
C VAL A 364 -4.00 -9.13 13.50
N ALA A 365 -5.10 -9.19 12.77
CA ALA A 365 -6.22 -8.26 12.93
C ALA A 365 -6.83 -8.35 14.35
N THR A 366 -7.02 -9.57 14.89
CA THR A 366 -7.55 -9.78 16.24
C THR A 366 -6.61 -9.18 17.29
N VAL A 367 -5.31 -9.42 17.18
CA VAL A 367 -4.31 -8.82 18.09
C VAL A 367 -4.35 -7.29 18.00
N MET A 368 -4.42 -6.72 16.80
CA MET A 368 -4.53 -5.26 16.62
C MET A 368 -5.81 -4.69 17.26
N VAL A 369 -6.95 -5.32 17.02
CA VAL A 369 -8.24 -4.90 17.63
C VAL A 369 -8.19 -5.03 19.15
N TYR A 370 -7.65 -6.13 19.67
CA TYR A 370 -7.51 -6.32 21.11
C TYR A 370 -6.62 -5.25 21.73
N THR A 371 -5.42 -5.02 21.18
CA THR A 371 -4.50 -3.99 21.70
C THR A 371 -5.11 -2.58 21.58
N PHE A 372 -5.86 -2.30 20.51
CA PHE A 372 -6.57 -1.03 20.35
C PHE A 372 -7.69 -0.84 21.39
N ALA A 373 -8.46 -1.88 21.68
CA ALA A 373 -9.52 -1.83 22.68
C ALA A 373 -8.98 -1.68 24.12
N THR A 374 -7.77 -2.23 24.37
CA THR A 374 -7.10 -2.20 25.67
C THR A 374 -6.02 -1.13 25.78
N ARG A 375 -5.95 -0.19 24.83
CA ARG A 375 -4.90 0.82 24.77
C ARG A 375 -4.86 1.68 26.02
N LYS A 376 -3.64 2.09 26.36
CA LYS A 376 -3.40 3.01 27.45
C LYS A 376 -3.92 4.41 27.13
N THR A 377 -4.46 5.07 28.11
CA THR A 377 -4.93 6.46 28.00
C THR A 377 -3.87 7.46 28.50
N PHE A 378 -2.85 6.97 29.19
CA PHE A 378 -1.70 7.73 29.64
C PHE A 378 -0.48 6.83 29.73
N ASP A 379 0.72 7.41 29.73
CA ASP A 379 1.99 6.70 29.91
C ASP A 379 2.86 7.41 30.93
N LEU A 380 3.63 6.62 31.68
CA LEU A 380 4.51 7.09 32.77
C LEU A 380 5.97 6.79 32.43
N ASN A 381 6.78 7.82 32.39
CA ASN A 381 8.24 7.68 32.26
C ASN A 381 8.94 8.35 33.47
N VAL A 382 9.83 7.62 34.09
CA VAL A 382 10.57 8.10 35.28
C VAL A 382 12.07 8.02 34.99
N LEU A 383 12.73 9.17 35.04
CA LEU A 383 14.16 9.30 34.84
C LEU A 383 14.81 9.64 36.16
N HIS A 384 15.79 8.86 36.60
CA HIS A 384 16.62 9.15 37.78
C HIS A 384 17.68 10.20 37.42
N GLU A 385 17.86 11.22 38.24
CA GLU A 385 18.91 12.23 38.08
C GLU A 385 20.29 11.61 38.35
N ARG A 386 21.23 11.87 37.46
CA ARG A 386 22.54 11.20 37.47
C ARG A 386 23.65 12.03 38.13
N SER A 387 23.40 13.31 38.38
CA SER A 387 24.43 14.19 38.94
C SER A 387 23.79 15.28 39.84
N PRO A 388 23.86 15.10 41.17
CA PRO A 388 24.33 13.94 41.92
C PRO A 388 23.32 12.78 41.93
N VAL A 389 23.78 11.54 42.04
CA VAL A 389 22.90 10.36 42.11
C VAL A 389 22.09 10.34 43.40
N TYR A 390 22.67 10.73 44.51
CA TYR A 390 22.00 10.96 45.81
C TYR A 390 22.63 12.12 46.54
N VAL A 391 21.92 12.67 47.52
CA VAL A 391 22.39 13.74 48.41
C VAL A 391 22.10 13.32 49.84
N GLU A 392 23.12 13.41 50.73
CA GLU A 392 22.95 13.23 52.14
C GLU A 392 22.45 14.52 52.80
N LEU A 393 21.37 14.42 53.56
CA LEU A 393 20.75 15.53 54.27
C LEU A 393 21.03 15.43 55.77
N SER A 394 20.91 16.56 56.46
CA SER A 394 20.94 16.62 57.92
C SER A 394 19.87 15.69 58.52
N GLY A 395 20.23 14.98 59.63
CA GLY A 395 19.32 14.00 60.24
C GLY A 395 19.35 12.60 59.62
N ASN A 396 20.50 12.21 59.02
CA ASN A 396 20.74 10.88 58.48
C ASN A 396 19.69 10.44 57.44
N ARG A 397 19.33 11.34 56.57
CA ARG A 397 18.36 11.13 55.45
C ARG A 397 19.07 11.20 54.12
N ILE A 398 18.61 10.40 53.16
CA ILE A 398 19.15 10.33 51.82
C ILE A 398 18.07 10.79 50.86
N ARG A 399 18.43 11.68 49.93
CA ARG A 399 17.55 12.23 48.94
C ARG A 399 18.01 11.86 47.51
N ASN A 400 17.10 11.34 46.69
CA ASN A 400 17.30 11.10 45.28
C ASN A 400 16.38 12.02 44.46
N GLY A 401 16.88 12.49 43.32
CA GLY A 401 16.13 13.29 42.37
C GLY A 401 15.60 12.46 41.24
N PHE A 402 14.36 12.68 40.87
CA PHE A 402 13.70 12.03 39.72
C PHE A 402 12.97 13.07 38.86
N THR A 403 12.98 12.86 37.57
CA THR A 403 12.11 13.58 36.64
C THR A 403 11.02 12.65 36.16
N ILE A 404 9.78 12.97 36.48
CA ILE A 404 8.59 12.22 36.08
C ILE A 404 7.96 12.91 34.88
N ARG A 405 7.64 12.13 33.85
CA ARG A 405 6.91 12.57 32.69
C ARG A 405 5.64 11.75 32.59
N ILE A 406 4.49 12.42 32.68
CA ILE A 406 3.18 11.83 32.51
C ILE A 406 2.65 12.32 31.16
N LEU A 407 2.52 11.42 30.19
CA LEU A 407 1.90 11.69 28.90
C LEU A 407 0.40 11.48 29.04
N ASN A 408 -0.39 12.54 29.00
CA ASN A 408 -1.85 12.45 28.95
C ASN A 408 -2.31 12.37 27.48
N MET A 409 -2.80 11.20 27.05
CA MET A 409 -3.29 10.96 25.69
C MET A 409 -4.79 11.27 25.55
N VAL A 410 -5.43 11.77 26.61
CA VAL A 410 -6.82 12.22 26.59
C VAL A 410 -6.85 13.73 26.41
N ARG A 411 -7.82 14.25 25.68
CA ARG A 411 -7.92 15.70 25.37
C ARG A 411 -8.35 16.55 26.55
N GLY A 412 -8.99 15.94 27.53
CA GLY A 412 -9.35 16.61 28.79
C GLY A 412 -8.17 16.74 29.74
N GLU A 413 -8.23 17.72 30.65
CA GLU A 413 -7.33 17.77 31.78
C GLU A 413 -7.42 16.45 32.57
N GLY A 414 -6.29 15.85 32.88
CA GLY A 414 -6.21 14.60 33.63
C GLY A 414 -5.72 14.83 35.03
N HIS A 415 -6.38 14.24 36.01
CA HIS A 415 -6.02 14.28 37.43
C HIS A 415 -5.31 12.97 37.78
N PHE A 416 -4.05 13.07 38.15
CA PHE A 416 -3.18 11.92 38.39
C PHE A 416 -2.70 11.92 39.84
N LYS A 417 -2.81 10.77 40.48
CA LYS A 417 -2.29 10.55 41.84
C LYS A 417 -1.00 9.73 41.76
N LEU A 418 0.11 10.32 42.17
CA LEU A 418 1.40 9.65 42.30
C LEU A 418 1.58 9.08 43.70
N ALA A 419 1.92 7.80 43.82
CA ALA A 419 2.23 7.11 45.06
C ALA A 419 3.61 6.43 44.96
N LEU A 420 4.31 6.34 46.13
CA LEU A 420 5.59 5.65 46.29
C LEU A 420 5.38 4.33 47.01
N ASP A 421 6.13 3.30 46.59
CA ASP A 421 6.20 2.00 47.23
C ASP A 421 7.64 1.41 47.12
N GLY A 422 7.99 0.45 47.99
CA GLY A 422 9.26 -0.28 47.93
C GLY A 422 10.34 0.23 48.92
N VAL A 423 10.37 1.50 49.31
CA VAL A 423 11.30 2.05 50.28
C VAL A 423 10.55 2.48 51.54
N LYS A 424 10.89 1.88 52.68
CA LYS A 424 10.21 2.15 53.95
C LYS A 424 10.43 3.60 54.39
N ASP A 425 9.35 4.25 54.84
CA ASP A 425 9.33 5.65 55.32
C ASP A 425 9.86 6.67 54.28
N ALA A 426 9.84 6.32 53.02
CA ALA A 426 10.13 7.25 51.95
C ALA A 426 9.00 8.30 51.82
N THR A 427 9.43 9.54 51.67
CA THR A 427 8.54 10.69 51.45
C THR A 427 8.95 11.42 50.17
N MET A 428 8.03 12.10 49.53
CA MET A 428 8.29 12.86 48.32
C MET A 428 8.00 14.35 48.48
N ALA A 429 8.69 15.13 47.69
CA ALA A 429 8.41 16.53 47.46
C ALA A 429 8.46 16.81 45.94
N VAL A 430 7.41 17.37 45.37
CA VAL A 430 7.35 17.74 43.97
C VAL A 430 7.56 19.23 43.83
N ILE A 431 8.48 19.67 42.98
CA ILE A 431 8.74 21.08 42.77
C ILE A 431 7.49 21.74 42.14
N GLY A 432 7.00 22.80 42.81
CA GLY A 432 5.80 23.54 42.35
C GLY A 432 4.46 23.03 42.86
N VAL A 433 4.47 22.02 43.73
CA VAL A 433 3.31 21.54 44.48
C VAL A 433 3.53 21.73 45.97
N ASP A 434 2.61 22.38 46.65
CA ASP A 434 2.73 22.64 48.10
C ASP A 434 2.64 21.35 48.91
N GLY A 435 3.62 21.13 49.77
CA GLY A 435 3.69 20.00 50.71
C GLY A 435 5.01 19.24 50.67
N GLU A 436 5.72 19.24 51.80
CA GLU A 436 6.92 18.39 51.97
C GLU A 436 6.56 17.15 52.78
N GLY A 437 7.18 16.01 52.42
CA GLY A 437 7.05 14.77 53.18
C GLY A 437 5.78 13.96 52.91
N MET A 438 5.15 14.12 51.77
CA MET A 438 3.97 13.37 51.39
C MET A 438 4.32 11.97 50.87
N LYS A 439 3.41 11.01 51.06
CA LYS A 439 3.50 9.67 50.43
C LYS A 439 2.72 9.59 49.11
N GLU A 440 1.82 10.52 48.91
CA GLU A 440 0.96 10.62 47.73
C GLU A 440 0.81 12.09 47.33
N VAL A 441 0.82 12.37 46.04
CA VAL A 441 0.66 13.73 45.47
C VAL A 441 -0.29 13.70 44.30
N GLU A 442 -1.16 14.69 44.21
CA GLU A 442 -2.02 14.88 43.04
C GLU A 442 -1.31 15.81 42.02
N LEU A 443 -1.33 15.41 40.78
CA LEU A 443 -0.69 16.10 39.66
C LEU A 443 -1.71 16.32 38.56
N ASN A 444 -1.84 17.56 38.11
CA ASN A 444 -2.71 17.89 36.98
C ASN A 444 -1.89 18.00 35.72
N VAL A 445 -2.35 17.33 34.66
CA VAL A 445 -1.72 17.37 33.34
C VAL A 445 -2.78 17.80 32.34
N THR A 446 -2.48 18.88 31.62
CA THR A 446 -3.37 19.34 30.55
C THR A 446 -3.59 18.25 29.52
N GLY A 447 -4.75 18.26 28.89
CA GLY A 447 -5.08 17.29 27.84
C GLY A 447 -4.06 17.36 26.71
N ASP A 448 -3.81 16.21 26.11
CA ASP A 448 -3.02 16.09 24.91
C ASP A 448 -1.57 16.62 25.06
N SER A 449 -1.00 16.45 26.25
CA SER A 449 0.32 17.00 26.59
C SER A 449 1.16 16.09 27.48
N VAL A 450 2.42 16.45 27.63
CA VAL A 450 3.37 15.79 28.57
C VAL A 450 3.56 16.69 29.77
N GLY A 451 3.03 16.29 30.91
CA GLY A 451 3.38 16.90 32.21
C GLY A 451 4.78 16.44 32.63
N THR A 452 5.68 17.40 32.90
CA THR A 452 7.01 17.08 33.43
C THR A 452 7.13 17.63 34.84
N PHE A 453 7.44 16.76 35.81
CA PHE A 453 7.54 17.11 37.21
C PHE A 453 8.91 16.67 37.76
N HIS A 454 9.55 17.55 38.54
CA HIS A 454 10.77 17.20 39.28
C HIS A 454 10.39 16.79 40.67
N LEU A 455 10.79 15.59 41.02
CA LEU A 455 10.47 14.91 42.30
C LEU A 455 11.72 14.63 43.12
N PHE A 456 11.71 15.00 44.34
CA PHE A 456 12.70 14.58 45.33
C PHE A 456 12.10 13.52 46.25
N VAL A 457 12.70 12.34 46.30
CA VAL A 457 12.34 11.27 47.24
C VAL A 457 13.37 11.25 48.32
N THR A 458 12.93 11.33 49.59
CA THR A 458 13.78 11.33 50.80
C THR A 458 13.39 10.15 51.66
N ALA A 459 14.38 9.37 52.08
CA ALA A 459 14.21 8.26 53.03
C ALA A 459 15.25 8.30 54.12
N PRO A 460 14.95 7.79 55.36
CA PRO A 460 15.95 7.61 56.41
C PRO A 460 17.03 6.60 55.97
N SER A 461 18.29 6.87 56.31
CA SER A 461 19.38 5.93 55.99
C SER A 461 19.19 4.55 56.66
N SER A 462 18.51 4.51 57.81
CA SER A 462 18.13 3.26 58.47
C SER A 462 17.12 2.39 57.72
N SER A 463 16.44 2.94 56.77
CA SER A 463 15.46 2.21 55.93
C SER A 463 16.11 1.58 54.69
N LEU A 464 17.40 1.81 54.47
CA LEU A 464 18.16 1.27 53.33
C LEU A 464 18.87 -0.01 53.76
N ASN A 465 18.51 -1.13 53.20
CA ASN A 465 19.14 -2.43 53.43
C ASN A 465 20.30 -2.68 52.46
N ASP A 466 20.31 -1.98 51.31
CA ASP A 466 21.28 -2.11 50.24
C ASP A 466 21.59 -0.74 49.58
N LYS A 467 22.78 -0.64 48.98
CA LYS A 467 23.19 0.52 48.17
C LYS A 467 22.17 0.94 47.07
N ARG A 468 21.40 0.00 46.59
CA ARG A 468 20.38 0.18 45.56
C ARG A 468 19.13 -0.56 45.96
N MET A 469 18.04 0.17 46.12
CA MET A 469 16.75 -0.41 46.47
C MET A 469 15.75 -0.10 45.34
N ASP A 470 14.86 -1.02 45.09
CA ASP A 470 13.79 -0.80 44.13
C ASP A 470 12.75 0.17 44.69
N LEU A 471 12.56 1.27 43.99
CA LEU A 471 11.52 2.27 44.26
C LEU A 471 10.46 2.17 43.17
N LYS A 472 9.29 1.72 43.54
CA LYS A 472 8.14 1.65 42.67
C LYS A 472 7.32 2.94 42.74
N MET A 473 7.17 3.61 41.66
CA MET A 473 6.32 4.79 41.49
C MET A 473 5.06 4.38 40.75
N THR A 474 3.90 4.60 41.36
CA THR A 474 2.60 4.25 40.77
C THR A 474 1.82 5.51 40.57
N VAL A 475 1.36 5.71 39.32
CA VAL A 475 0.46 6.81 38.93
C VAL A 475 -0.92 6.24 38.65
N THR A 476 -1.91 6.78 39.31
CA THR A 476 -3.33 6.44 39.12
C THR A 476 -4.04 7.63 38.53
N ASN A 477 -4.66 7.44 37.37
CA ASN A 477 -5.56 8.45 36.83
C ASN A 477 -6.88 8.41 37.63
N LEU A 478 -7.22 9.52 38.30
CA LEU A 478 -8.40 9.61 39.18
C LEU A 478 -9.72 9.62 38.39
N ASP A 479 -9.68 10.07 37.11
CA ASP A 479 -10.87 10.16 36.28
C ASP A 479 -11.29 8.80 35.73
N THR A 480 -10.31 7.91 35.46
CA THR A 480 -10.56 6.60 34.81
C THR A 480 -10.28 5.40 35.72
N GLY A 481 -9.63 5.60 36.86
CA GLY A 481 -9.19 4.55 37.79
C GLY A 481 -8.03 3.68 37.25
N LYS A 482 -7.50 3.97 36.06
CA LYS A 482 -6.37 3.20 35.49
C LYS A 482 -5.07 3.55 36.21
N THR A 483 -4.22 2.55 36.37
CA THR A 483 -2.91 2.69 37.06
C THR A 483 -1.76 2.27 36.16
N GLU A 484 -0.65 3.02 36.19
CA GLU A 484 0.61 2.67 35.58
C GLU A 484 1.70 2.73 36.66
N SER A 485 2.66 1.82 36.62
CA SER A 485 3.76 1.78 37.56
C SER A 485 5.10 1.65 36.88
N HIS A 486 6.08 2.35 37.40
CA HIS A 486 7.47 2.29 36.95
C HIS A 486 8.38 2.01 38.11
N THR A 487 9.23 0.98 38.00
CA THR A 487 10.25 0.67 39.02
C THR A 487 11.55 1.34 38.65
N ASN A 488 12.14 2.09 39.58
CA ASN A 488 13.42 2.73 39.43
C ASN A 488 14.29 2.43 40.64
N ILE A 489 15.55 2.82 40.61
CA ILE A 489 16.51 2.55 41.69
C ILE A 489 16.56 3.77 42.62
N PHE A 490 16.39 3.57 43.93
CA PHE A 490 16.77 4.51 44.99
C PHE A 490 18.21 4.20 45.41
N ALA A 491 19.11 5.15 45.21
CA ALA A 491 20.53 4.99 45.50
C ALA A 491 20.88 5.54 46.89
N GLY A 492 21.73 4.83 47.59
CA GLY A 492 22.28 5.24 48.86
C GLY A 492 23.80 5.09 48.93
N PRO A 493 24.45 5.55 50.03
CA PRO A 493 25.89 5.39 50.23
C PRO A 493 26.27 3.92 50.38
N ASP A 494 27.56 3.61 50.18
CA ASP A 494 28.12 2.31 50.54
C ASP A 494 28.10 2.18 52.07
N GLN A 495 27.45 1.16 52.63
CA GLN A 495 27.49 0.82 54.05
C GLN A 495 28.79 0.16 54.38
#